data_e4775fe59c4f56b8cc47acb6b52c79f0
#
_entry.id   e4775fe59c4f56b8cc47acb6b52c79f0
#
_cell.length_a   1.000
_cell.length_b   1.000
_cell.length_c   1.000
_cell.angle_alpha   90.00
_cell.angle_beta   90.00
_cell.angle_gamma   90.00
#
_symmetry.space_group_name_H-M   'P 1'
#
loop_
_entity.id
_entity.type
_entity.pdbx_description
1 polymer ?
#
loop_
_entity_poly.entity_id
_entity_poly.type
_entity_poly.pdbx_seq_one_letter_code
_entity_poly.pdbx_strand_id
1 'polypeptide(L)'
;LSANLIERGSGRAPRWDNLHPAVLVEVAGVKVGIVGVMTAETPEIVLPAHFAGLDVTPLATAIAREAAALRERGARAVVAVAHAGGVCTTHDDPRSEAGCNADQEINRVARELPAGAVDAIIGGHTHQGVAHFFSGTAVAEAFALGRAFSRIDLSVSSDPRAKVSVRIFPPRLVCAGGEEPRCEPGSYENATIQSDPRVAALVAPWRRAAAARRAERLGVQV
;
A
#
# COMPACT_ATOMS: atom_id res chain seq x y z
N LEU A 1 5.98 5.61 -8.01
CA LEU A 1 5.49 6.96 -7.64
C LEU A 1 6.13 7.39 -6.32
N SER A 2 6.53 8.66 -6.18
CA SER A 2 6.92 9.24 -4.90
C SER A 2 6.72 10.77 -4.93
N ALA A 3 5.73 11.25 -4.19
CA ALA A 3 5.39 12.67 -4.11
C ALA A 3 6.19 13.42 -3.03
N ASN A 4 6.80 12.70 -2.10
CA ASN A 4 7.51 13.27 -0.95
C ASN A 4 9.03 13.12 -1.00
N LEU A 5 9.59 12.52 -2.06
CA LEU A 5 11.05 12.48 -2.26
C LEU A 5 11.53 13.80 -2.86
N ILE A 6 12.57 14.41 -2.27
CA ILE A 6 13.18 15.64 -2.72
C ILE A 6 14.70 15.55 -2.75
N GLU A 7 15.33 16.38 -3.58
CA GLU A 7 16.75 16.68 -3.50
C GLU A 7 16.99 17.72 -2.39
N ARG A 8 17.84 17.40 -1.42
CA ARG A 8 18.11 18.24 -0.24
C ARG A 8 18.57 19.65 -0.61
N GLY A 9 19.38 19.80 -1.63
CA GLY A 9 19.91 21.09 -2.05
C GLY A 9 18.88 22.01 -2.74
N SER A 10 17.95 21.42 -3.51
CA SER A 10 16.97 22.18 -4.30
C SER A 10 15.57 22.21 -3.65
N GLY A 11 15.26 21.28 -2.76
CA GLY A 11 13.92 21.06 -2.20
C GLY A 11 12.90 20.59 -3.25
N ARG A 12 13.35 20.20 -4.45
CA ARG A 12 12.50 19.77 -5.56
C ARG A 12 12.56 18.26 -5.73
N ALA A 13 11.53 17.70 -6.38
CA ALA A 13 11.55 16.29 -6.76
C ALA A 13 12.72 15.99 -7.72
N PRO A 14 13.41 14.85 -7.56
CA PRO A 14 14.44 14.41 -8.49
C PRO A 14 13.87 14.26 -9.91
N ARG A 15 14.64 14.65 -10.91
CA ARG A 15 14.26 14.52 -12.33
C ARG A 15 14.72 13.18 -12.89
N TRP A 16 14.13 12.09 -12.41
CA TRP A 16 14.39 10.74 -12.91
C TRP A 16 13.27 10.31 -13.85
N ASP A 17 13.62 9.73 -15.01
CA ASP A 17 12.68 9.41 -16.09
C ASP A 17 11.49 8.54 -15.67
N ASN A 18 11.68 7.68 -14.67
CA ASN A 18 10.68 6.74 -14.18
C ASN A 18 10.13 7.10 -12.79
N LEU A 19 10.39 8.33 -12.30
CA LEU A 19 9.89 8.83 -11.03
C LEU A 19 8.82 9.91 -11.25
N HIS A 20 7.61 9.65 -10.80
CA HIS A 20 6.51 10.60 -10.85
C HIS A 20 5.89 10.74 -9.46
N PRO A 21 5.39 11.91 -9.06
CA PRO A 21 4.70 12.08 -7.77
C PRO A 21 3.34 11.40 -7.77
N ALA A 22 2.64 11.46 -8.89
CA ALA A 22 1.29 10.97 -9.05
C ALA A 22 0.99 10.65 -10.51
N VAL A 23 -0.05 9.86 -10.77
CA VAL A 23 -0.59 9.58 -12.11
C VAL A 23 -2.10 9.75 -12.12
N LEU A 24 -2.64 10.12 -13.28
CA LEU A 24 -4.07 10.11 -13.56
C LEU A 24 -4.34 9.02 -14.58
N VAL A 25 -5.13 8.03 -14.19
CA VAL A 25 -5.54 6.91 -15.05
C VAL A 25 -7.03 6.96 -15.29
N GLU A 26 -7.49 6.32 -16.37
CA GLU A 26 -8.90 6.16 -16.66
C GLU A 26 -9.30 4.69 -16.53
N VAL A 27 -10.32 4.42 -15.72
CA VAL A 27 -10.86 3.09 -15.46
C VAL A 27 -12.35 3.13 -15.73
N ALA A 28 -12.82 2.39 -16.73
CA ALA A 28 -14.23 2.36 -17.14
C ALA A 28 -14.85 3.75 -17.34
N GLY A 29 -14.11 4.68 -17.98
CA GLY A 29 -14.54 6.05 -18.22
C GLY A 29 -14.44 7.00 -17.01
N VAL A 30 -13.92 6.51 -15.88
CA VAL A 30 -13.72 7.31 -14.66
C VAL A 30 -12.26 7.67 -14.49
N LYS A 31 -11.95 8.96 -14.34
CA LYS A 31 -10.59 9.40 -14.01
C LYS A 31 -10.28 9.14 -12.54
N VAL A 32 -9.23 8.36 -12.30
CA VAL A 32 -8.72 8.00 -10.97
C VAL A 32 -7.32 8.56 -10.81
N GLY A 33 -7.10 9.36 -9.77
CA GLY A 33 -5.79 9.84 -9.38
C GLY A 33 -5.09 8.85 -8.45
N ILE A 34 -3.80 8.62 -8.64
CA ILE A 34 -2.99 7.78 -7.76
C ILE A 34 -1.77 8.59 -7.35
N VAL A 35 -1.58 8.77 -6.04
CA VAL A 35 -0.43 9.46 -5.44
C VAL A 35 0.45 8.44 -4.75
N GLY A 36 1.77 8.50 -4.94
CA GLY A 36 2.72 7.63 -4.24
C GLY A 36 3.50 8.40 -3.16
N VAL A 37 3.73 7.78 -2.01
CA VAL A 37 4.61 8.31 -0.95
C VAL A 37 5.40 7.19 -0.29
N MET A 38 6.54 7.55 0.31
CA MET A 38 7.36 6.67 1.13
C MET A 38 7.42 7.18 2.57
N THR A 39 7.72 6.27 3.50
CA THR A 39 7.83 6.55 4.94
C THR A 39 8.86 7.63 5.25
N ALA A 40 8.60 8.43 6.29
CA ALA A 40 9.54 9.40 6.83
C ALA A 40 10.81 8.72 7.40
N GLU A 41 10.75 7.43 7.72
CA GLU A 41 11.91 6.64 8.20
C GLU A 41 12.92 6.32 7.08
N THR A 42 12.59 6.59 5.81
CA THR A 42 13.44 6.24 4.66
C THR A 42 14.92 6.63 4.83
N PRO A 43 15.27 7.85 5.32
CA PRO A 43 16.68 8.22 5.51
C PRO A 43 17.43 7.34 6.52
N GLU A 44 16.72 6.72 7.47
CA GLU A 44 17.29 5.92 8.56
C GLU A 44 17.43 4.44 8.19
N ILE A 45 16.54 3.95 7.30
CA ILE A 45 16.48 2.53 6.95
C ILE A 45 17.18 2.18 5.63
N VAL A 46 17.55 3.19 4.83
CA VAL A 46 18.29 3.02 3.57
C VAL A 46 19.78 3.25 3.81
N LEU A 47 20.63 2.52 3.10
CA LEU A 47 22.08 2.75 3.16
C LEU A 47 22.40 4.22 2.86
N PRO A 48 23.15 4.93 3.73
CA PRO A 48 23.38 6.38 3.60
C PRO A 48 23.92 6.79 2.22
N ALA A 49 24.78 5.97 1.61
CA ALA A 49 25.31 6.22 0.29
C ALA A 49 24.25 6.25 -0.82
N HIS A 50 23.16 5.47 -0.66
CA HIS A 50 22.06 5.43 -1.63
C HIS A 50 21.03 6.55 -1.43
N PHE A 51 21.08 7.22 -0.28
CA PHE A 51 20.19 8.35 0.04
C PHE A 51 20.93 9.69 0.13
N ALA A 52 22.20 9.70 -0.25
CA ALA A 52 23.03 10.92 -0.25
C ALA A 52 22.41 12.02 -1.14
N GLY A 53 22.22 13.20 -0.56
CA GLY A 53 21.64 14.34 -1.28
C GLY A 53 20.10 14.30 -1.42
N LEU A 54 19.45 13.27 -0.93
CA LEU A 54 17.99 13.13 -0.92
C LEU A 54 17.42 13.40 0.47
N ASP A 55 16.13 13.72 0.50
CA ASP A 55 15.34 13.85 1.73
C ASP A 55 13.86 13.52 1.45
N VAL A 56 13.05 13.39 2.49
CA VAL A 56 11.61 13.19 2.39
C VAL A 56 10.85 14.31 3.09
N THR A 57 9.77 14.77 2.47
CA THR A 57 8.86 15.74 3.06
C THR A 57 7.69 15.04 3.76
N PRO A 58 6.94 15.72 4.65
CA PRO A 58 5.79 15.13 5.32
C PRO A 58 4.77 14.53 4.36
N LEU A 59 4.36 13.28 4.62
CA LEU A 59 3.51 12.49 3.75
C LEU A 59 2.16 13.16 3.51
N ALA A 60 1.47 13.59 4.57
CA ALA A 60 0.15 14.21 4.48
C ALA A 60 0.17 15.46 3.58
N THR A 61 1.20 16.31 3.72
CA THR A 61 1.37 17.51 2.89
C THR A 61 1.57 17.15 1.41
N ALA A 62 2.43 16.16 1.13
CA ALA A 62 2.70 15.72 -0.24
C ALA A 62 1.45 15.08 -0.88
N ILE A 63 0.74 14.23 -0.15
CA ILE A 63 -0.52 13.61 -0.60
C ILE A 63 -1.56 14.69 -0.89
N ALA A 64 -1.79 15.63 0.02
CA ALA A 64 -2.80 16.68 -0.14
C ALA A 64 -2.52 17.56 -1.37
N ARG A 65 -1.26 17.95 -1.60
CA ARG A 65 -0.85 18.75 -2.76
C ARG A 65 -1.16 18.02 -4.07
N GLU A 66 -0.71 16.78 -4.21
CA GLU A 66 -0.92 16.01 -5.45
C GLU A 66 -2.37 15.63 -5.65
N ALA A 67 -3.10 15.31 -4.58
CA ALA A 67 -4.53 15.03 -4.64
C ALA A 67 -5.32 16.24 -5.16
N ALA A 68 -5.01 17.46 -4.70
CA ALA A 68 -5.63 18.68 -5.20
C ALA A 68 -5.37 18.87 -6.70
N ALA A 69 -4.11 18.73 -7.13
CA ALA A 69 -3.75 18.84 -8.55
C ALA A 69 -4.45 17.78 -9.42
N LEU A 70 -4.62 16.55 -8.92
CA LEU A 70 -5.35 15.49 -9.61
C LEU A 70 -6.84 15.80 -9.71
N ARG A 71 -7.45 16.34 -8.65
CA ARG A 71 -8.86 16.78 -8.65
C ARG A 71 -9.09 17.90 -9.66
N GLU A 72 -8.20 18.90 -9.75
CA GLU A 72 -8.24 19.96 -10.76
C GLU A 72 -8.17 19.40 -12.20
N ARG A 73 -7.44 18.30 -12.42
CA ARG A 73 -7.37 17.58 -13.69
C ARG A 73 -8.57 16.67 -13.95
N GLY A 74 -9.54 16.65 -13.04
CA GLY A 74 -10.82 15.95 -13.17
C GLY A 74 -10.83 14.54 -12.57
N ALA A 75 -9.90 14.22 -11.65
CA ALA A 75 -9.96 12.95 -10.92
C ALA A 75 -11.26 12.89 -10.09
N ARG A 76 -12.05 11.85 -10.32
CA ARG A 76 -13.29 11.57 -9.58
C ARG A 76 -13.02 10.78 -8.30
N ALA A 77 -12.02 9.94 -8.31
CA ALA A 77 -11.49 9.27 -7.14
C ALA A 77 -9.98 9.52 -7.05
N VAL A 78 -9.46 9.60 -5.81
CA VAL A 78 -8.03 9.71 -5.55
C VAL A 78 -7.64 8.68 -4.51
N VAL A 79 -6.61 7.89 -4.82
CA VAL A 79 -6.04 6.87 -3.93
C VAL A 79 -4.58 7.21 -3.66
N ALA A 80 -4.17 7.22 -2.40
CA ALA A 80 -2.77 7.25 -2.04
C ALA A 80 -2.23 5.81 -1.91
N VAL A 81 -1.05 5.54 -2.47
CA VAL A 81 -0.29 4.31 -2.26
C VAL A 81 0.94 4.67 -1.44
N ALA A 82 1.07 4.12 -0.24
CA ALA A 82 2.06 4.54 0.73
C ALA A 82 2.94 3.35 1.16
N HIS A 83 4.26 3.49 1.00
CA HIS A 83 5.18 2.65 1.76
C HIS A 83 5.32 3.23 3.18
N ALA A 84 4.21 3.25 3.90
CA ALA A 84 4.03 3.65 5.29
C ALA A 84 2.86 2.85 5.85
N GLY A 85 2.95 2.38 7.06
CA GLY A 85 2.01 1.41 7.58
C GLY A 85 1.42 1.76 8.95
N GLY A 86 0.51 0.89 9.34
CA GLY A 86 -0.16 0.92 10.63
C GLY A 86 -0.18 -0.44 11.30
N VAL A 87 -0.71 -0.48 12.51
CA VAL A 87 -0.94 -1.71 13.27
C VAL A 87 -2.33 -1.67 13.87
N CYS A 88 -3.17 -2.64 13.49
CA CYS A 88 -4.47 -2.87 14.10
C CYS A 88 -4.61 -4.36 14.45
N THR A 89 -5.17 -4.66 15.60
CA THR A 89 -5.36 -6.04 16.10
C THR A 89 -6.75 -6.59 15.76
N THR A 90 -7.70 -5.73 15.40
CA THR A 90 -9.07 -6.08 15.01
C THR A 90 -9.43 -5.43 13.68
N HIS A 91 -10.29 -6.06 12.89
CA HIS A 91 -10.66 -5.59 11.56
C HIS A 91 -12.19 -5.77 11.28
N ASP A 92 -12.97 -6.14 12.31
CA ASP A 92 -14.39 -6.49 12.14
C ASP A 92 -15.28 -5.27 11.95
N ASP A 93 -14.95 -4.15 12.60
CA ASP A 93 -15.63 -2.88 12.42
C ASP A 93 -14.67 -1.83 11.87
N PRO A 94 -14.75 -1.50 10.56
CA PRO A 94 -13.87 -0.54 9.94
C PRO A 94 -14.07 0.91 10.44
N ARG A 95 -15.13 1.19 11.19
CA ARG A 95 -15.40 2.52 11.76
C ARG A 95 -14.90 2.67 13.19
N SER A 96 -14.55 1.57 13.83
CA SER A 96 -13.93 1.56 15.16
C SER A 96 -12.42 1.61 15.03
N GLU A 97 -11.79 2.58 15.68
CA GLU A 97 -10.32 2.62 15.79
C GLU A 97 -9.80 1.81 17.00
N ALA A 98 -10.68 1.12 17.71
CA ALA A 98 -10.28 0.23 18.80
C ALA A 98 -9.34 -0.87 18.31
N GLY A 99 -8.23 -1.06 19.02
CA GLY A 99 -7.20 -2.01 18.63
C GLY A 99 -6.19 -1.49 17.60
N CYS A 100 -6.35 -0.26 17.10
CA CYS A 100 -5.34 0.39 16.25
C CYS A 100 -4.37 1.23 17.07
N ASN A 101 -3.09 1.12 16.78
CA ASN A 101 -2.08 1.99 17.38
C ASN A 101 -2.16 3.39 16.73
N ALA A 102 -2.55 4.38 17.52
CA ALA A 102 -2.76 5.75 17.05
C ALA A 102 -1.47 6.43 16.55
N ASP A 103 -0.30 6.02 17.06
CA ASP A 103 1.00 6.64 16.79
C ASP A 103 1.65 6.09 15.51
N GLN A 104 1.06 5.08 14.90
CA GLN A 104 1.58 4.55 13.63
C GLN A 104 1.47 5.57 12.50
N GLU A 105 2.48 5.60 11.64
CA GLU A 105 2.67 6.66 10.65
C GLU A 105 1.44 6.85 9.76
N ILE A 106 0.92 5.77 9.15
CA ILE A 106 -0.19 5.91 8.21
C ILE A 106 -1.50 6.33 8.90
N ASN A 107 -1.69 5.93 10.17
CA ASN A 107 -2.86 6.32 10.95
C ASN A 107 -2.85 7.82 11.27
N ARG A 108 -1.66 8.38 11.58
CA ARG A 108 -1.47 9.83 11.75
C ARG A 108 -1.68 10.57 10.44
N VAL A 109 -1.02 10.11 9.36
CA VAL A 109 -1.16 10.71 8.03
C VAL A 109 -2.62 10.80 7.61
N ALA A 110 -3.41 9.74 7.80
CA ALA A 110 -4.82 9.75 7.45
C ALA A 110 -5.65 10.77 8.26
N ARG A 111 -5.27 11.02 9.52
CA ARG A 111 -5.92 12.05 10.36
C ARG A 111 -5.48 13.48 10.03
N GLU A 112 -4.25 13.66 9.57
CA GLU A 112 -3.68 14.96 9.19
C GLU A 112 -4.18 15.44 7.82
N LEU A 113 -4.65 14.53 6.97
CA LEU A 113 -5.15 14.89 5.65
C LEU A 113 -6.40 15.76 5.75
N PRO A 114 -6.53 16.80 4.89
CA PRO A 114 -7.79 17.51 4.74
C PRO A 114 -8.93 16.55 4.38
N ALA A 115 -10.09 16.75 4.97
CA ALA A 115 -11.25 15.90 4.73
C ALA A 115 -11.57 15.77 3.24
N GLY A 116 -11.59 14.54 2.72
CA GLY A 116 -11.89 14.26 1.31
C GLY A 116 -10.72 14.53 0.34
N ALA A 117 -9.52 14.82 0.82
CA ALA A 117 -8.34 14.95 -0.02
C ALA A 117 -8.13 13.68 -0.85
N VAL A 118 -8.16 12.52 -0.19
CA VAL A 118 -8.15 11.21 -0.84
C VAL A 118 -9.36 10.38 -0.39
N ASP A 119 -9.77 9.42 -1.22
CA ASP A 119 -10.87 8.51 -0.91
C ASP A 119 -10.36 7.27 -0.15
N ALA A 120 -9.12 6.85 -0.44
CA ALA A 120 -8.50 5.71 0.21
C ALA A 120 -6.97 5.82 0.24
N ILE A 121 -6.36 5.12 1.20
CA ILE A 121 -4.92 4.89 1.30
C ILE A 121 -4.66 3.38 1.31
N ILE A 122 -3.76 2.92 0.45
CA ILE A 122 -3.20 1.58 0.50
C ILE A 122 -1.82 1.70 1.16
N GLY A 123 -1.72 1.17 2.37
CA GLY A 123 -0.51 1.18 3.19
C GLY A 123 0.37 -0.06 3.01
N GLY A 124 1.55 -0.03 3.60
CA GLY A 124 2.50 -1.12 3.65
C GLY A 124 3.59 -0.82 4.69
N HIS A 125 4.76 -1.46 4.58
CA HIS A 125 5.93 -1.22 5.42
C HIS A 125 5.92 -1.94 6.77
N THR A 126 4.88 -1.81 7.58
CA THR A 126 4.82 -2.43 8.92
C THR A 126 4.59 -3.94 8.89
N HIS A 127 4.21 -4.49 7.75
CA HIS A 127 3.86 -5.90 7.59
C HIS A 127 2.69 -6.35 8.48
N GLN A 128 1.82 -5.41 8.86
CA GLN A 128 0.65 -5.64 9.71
C GLN A 128 -0.66 -5.48 8.92
N GLY A 129 -1.78 -5.71 9.58
CA GLY A 129 -3.10 -5.52 8.98
C GLY A 129 -3.73 -4.20 9.39
N VAL A 130 -4.32 -3.49 8.42
CA VAL A 130 -5.19 -2.33 8.67
C VAL A 130 -6.40 -2.42 7.74
N ALA A 131 -7.59 -2.14 8.25
CA ALA A 131 -8.82 -2.03 7.47
C ALA A 131 -9.83 -1.10 8.17
N HIS A 132 -9.47 0.18 8.30
CA HIS A 132 -10.22 1.15 9.09
C HIS A 132 -10.36 2.51 8.41
N PHE A 133 -11.34 3.29 8.87
CA PHE A 133 -11.46 4.70 8.54
C PHE A 133 -10.81 5.53 9.64
N PHE A 134 -9.86 6.38 9.29
CA PHE A 134 -9.28 7.40 10.17
C PHE A 134 -9.71 8.77 9.66
N SER A 135 -10.42 9.54 10.48
CA SER A 135 -11.00 10.84 10.09
C SER A 135 -11.76 10.81 8.75
N GLY A 136 -12.41 9.68 8.45
CA GLY A 136 -13.20 9.48 7.22
C GLY A 136 -12.40 9.01 6.00
N THR A 137 -11.08 8.88 6.09
CA THR A 137 -10.23 8.30 5.03
C THR A 137 -10.07 6.80 5.26
N ALA A 138 -10.40 5.99 4.25
CA ALA A 138 -10.21 4.54 4.30
C ALA A 138 -8.73 4.19 4.21
N VAL A 139 -8.22 3.35 5.10
CA VAL A 139 -6.84 2.86 5.11
C VAL A 139 -6.84 1.34 5.13
N ALA A 140 -6.12 0.72 4.20
CA ALA A 140 -5.94 -0.71 4.15
C ALA A 140 -4.47 -1.09 4.01
N GLU A 141 -4.04 -2.09 4.79
CA GLU A 141 -2.75 -2.77 4.68
C GLU A 141 -2.96 -4.29 4.87
N ALA A 142 -2.28 -5.12 4.09
CA ALA A 142 -2.50 -6.56 4.04
C ALA A 142 -1.23 -7.36 4.37
N PHE A 143 -0.68 -7.15 5.55
CA PHE A 143 0.50 -7.88 6.03
C PHE A 143 1.67 -7.80 5.03
N ALA A 144 2.34 -8.94 4.75
CA ALA A 144 3.53 -8.98 3.91
C ALA A 144 3.66 -10.30 3.15
N LEU A 145 4.62 -10.35 2.21
CA LEU A 145 5.08 -11.56 1.52
C LEU A 145 3.97 -12.24 0.69
N GLY A 146 2.97 -11.50 0.25
CA GLY A 146 1.87 -12.05 -0.54
C GLY A 146 0.96 -13.03 0.22
N ARG A 147 0.99 -13.03 1.56
CA ARG A 147 0.18 -13.94 2.38
C ARG A 147 -1.28 -13.51 2.51
N ALA A 148 -1.56 -12.24 2.23
CA ALA A 148 -2.91 -11.69 2.30
C ALA A 148 -3.10 -10.62 1.22
N PHE A 149 -4.35 -10.26 0.98
CA PHE A 149 -4.72 -9.09 0.20
C PHE A 149 -5.78 -8.27 0.94
N SER A 150 -5.83 -6.98 0.65
CA SER A 150 -6.90 -6.07 1.07
C SER A 150 -7.77 -5.69 -0.12
N ARG A 151 -9.02 -5.32 0.16
CA ARG A 151 -9.94 -4.81 -0.84
C ARG A 151 -10.60 -3.53 -0.34
N ILE A 152 -10.62 -2.53 -1.20
CA ILE A 152 -11.43 -1.31 -1.04
C ILE A 152 -12.26 -1.13 -2.30
N ASP A 153 -13.57 -1.08 -2.16
CA ASP A 153 -14.47 -0.76 -3.26
C ASP A 153 -14.76 0.75 -3.27
N LEU A 154 -14.54 1.38 -4.41
CA LEU A 154 -14.85 2.79 -4.65
C LEU A 154 -16.01 2.87 -5.63
N SER A 155 -17.16 3.35 -5.18
CA SER A 155 -18.34 3.55 -6.02
C SER A 155 -18.46 5.02 -6.41
N VAL A 156 -18.28 5.29 -7.70
CA VAL A 156 -18.32 6.65 -8.27
C VAL A 156 -19.65 6.85 -8.96
N SER A 157 -20.45 7.82 -8.47
CA SER A 157 -21.75 8.18 -9.07
C SER A 157 -21.56 8.87 -10.44
N SER A 158 -22.57 8.78 -11.31
CA SER A 158 -22.66 9.58 -12.53
C SER A 158 -22.85 11.08 -12.23
N ASP A 159 -23.42 11.44 -11.06
CA ASP A 159 -23.46 12.84 -10.61
C ASP A 159 -22.04 13.29 -10.23
N PRO A 160 -21.47 14.30 -10.92
CA PRO A 160 -20.13 14.81 -10.63
C PRO A 160 -20.00 15.46 -9.25
N ARG A 161 -21.09 15.83 -8.59
CA ARG A 161 -21.10 16.43 -7.25
C ARG A 161 -21.17 15.38 -6.13
N ALA A 162 -21.56 14.15 -6.46
CA ALA A 162 -21.66 13.10 -5.46
C ALA A 162 -20.26 12.68 -4.99
N LYS A 163 -20.15 12.49 -3.68
CA LYS A 163 -18.94 11.92 -3.08
C LYS A 163 -18.76 10.46 -3.50
N VAL A 164 -17.51 10.01 -3.57
CA VAL A 164 -17.18 8.60 -3.74
C VAL A 164 -17.65 7.84 -2.50
N SER A 165 -18.40 6.76 -2.71
CA SER A 165 -18.75 5.84 -1.63
C SER A 165 -17.64 4.82 -1.49
N VAL A 166 -17.14 4.64 -0.28
CA VAL A 166 -16.00 3.75 0.01
C VAL A 166 -16.45 2.62 0.92
N ARG A 167 -16.13 1.40 0.53
CA ARG A 167 -16.29 0.21 1.35
C ARG A 167 -14.94 -0.49 1.50
N ILE A 168 -14.55 -0.73 2.74
CA ILE A 168 -13.30 -1.42 3.08
C ILE A 168 -13.61 -2.82 3.60
N PHE A 169 -12.75 -3.78 3.28
CA PHE A 169 -12.88 -5.16 3.72
C PHE A 169 -11.67 -5.55 4.57
N PRO A 170 -11.85 -6.43 5.57
CA PRO A 170 -10.73 -6.97 6.34
C PRO A 170 -9.67 -7.61 5.44
N PRO A 171 -8.38 -7.56 5.83
CA PRO A 171 -7.33 -8.29 5.15
C PRO A 171 -7.67 -9.78 5.10
N ARG A 172 -7.52 -10.38 3.91
CA ARG A 172 -7.85 -11.79 3.70
C ARG A 172 -6.60 -12.58 3.37
N LEU A 173 -6.36 -13.63 4.15
CA LEU A 173 -5.26 -14.56 3.90
C LEU A 173 -5.47 -15.31 2.59
N VAL A 174 -4.42 -15.45 1.82
CA VAL A 174 -4.37 -16.23 0.58
C VAL A 174 -3.74 -17.56 0.88
N CYS A 175 -4.48 -18.63 0.67
CA CYS A 175 -3.98 -19.97 0.80
C CYS A 175 -4.47 -20.82 -0.36
N ALA A 176 -3.53 -21.34 -1.14
CA ALA A 176 -3.81 -22.27 -2.24
C ALA A 176 -3.51 -23.74 -1.87
N GLY A 177 -3.23 -24.02 -0.59
CA GLY A 177 -2.69 -25.29 -0.14
C GLY A 177 -1.18 -25.38 -0.34
N GLY A 178 -0.49 -26.16 0.44
CA GLY A 178 0.96 -26.35 0.34
C GLY A 178 1.59 -26.95 1.59
N GLU A 179 2.87 -27.26 1.46
CA GLU A 179 3.61 -27.91 2.56
C GLU A 179 4.05 -26.90 3.64
N GLU A 180 4.29 -25.61 3.28
CA GLU A 180 4.71 -24.59 4.27
C GLU A 180 4.37 -23.14 3.83
N PRO A 181 3.73 -22.35 4.69
CA PRO A 181 3.03 -22.81 5.90
C PRO A 181 1.81 -23.65 5.52
N ARG A 182 1.55 -24.71 6.28
CA ARG A 182 0.37 -25.54 6.07
C ARG A 182 -0.89 -24.69 6.22
N CYS A 183 -1.67 -24.62 5.16
CA CYS A 183 -2.95 -23.94 5.18
C CYS A 183 -3.94 -24.69 4.29
N GLU A 184 -5.19 -24.63 4.65
CA GLU A 184 -6.28 -25.17 3.83
C GLU A 184 -6.64 -24.20 2.72
N PRO A 185 -6.83 -24.65 1.45
CA PRO A 185 -7.29 -23.78 0.38
C PRO A 185 -8.60 -23.11 0.76
N GLY A 186 -8.60 -21.76 0.70
CA GLY A 186 -9.80 -20.98 0.95
C GLY A 186 -10.64 -20.79 -0.31
N SER A 187 -11.78 -20.12 -0.15
CA SER A 187 -12.59 -19.64 -1.27
C SER A 187 -12.70 -18.12 -1.23
N TYR A 188 -12.80 -17.49 -2.39
CA TYR A 188 -13.08 -16.07 -2.54
C TYR A 188 -14.13 -15.87 -3.61
N GLU A 189 -15.18 -15.13 -3.31
CA GLU A 189 -16.34 -14.92 -4.21
C GLU A 189 -16.88 -16.22 -4.80
N ASN A 190 -17.02 -17.27 -3.95
CA ASN A 190 -17.49 -18.62 -4.30
C ASN A 190 -16.56 -19.43 -5.22
N ALA A 191 -15.34 -18.94 -5.50
CA ALA A 191 -14.32 -19.69 -6.23
C ALA A 191 -13.23 -20.18 -5.27
N THR A 192 -12.79 -21.44 -5.43
CA THR A 192 -11.65 -21.98 -4.68
C THR A 192 -10.37 -21.26 -5.09
N ILE A 193 -9.58 -20.83 -4.11
CA ILE A 193 -8.26 -20.22 -4.34
C ILE A 193 -7.32 -21.31 -4.84
N GLN A 194 -6.73 -21.11 -6.01
CA GLN A 194 -5.79 -22.03 -6.66
C GLN A 194 -4.54 -21.29 -7.10
N SER A 195 -3.40 -21.98 -7.09
CA SER A 195 -2.17 -21.44 -7.68
C SER A 195 -2.32 -21.27 -9.19
N ASP A 196 -1.91 -20.13 -9.73
CA ASP A 196 -1.79 -19.95 -11.19
C ASP A 196 -0.65 -20.83 -11.72
N PRO A 197 -0.90 -21.80 -12.61
CA PRO A 197 0.12 -22.74 -13.08
C PRO A 197 1.24 -22.05 -13.86
N ARG A 198 0.97 -20.93 -14.54
CA ARG A 198 2.00 -20.17 -15.26
C ARG A 198 2.95 -19.47 -14.29
N VAL A 199 2.43 -18.85 -13.24
CA VAL A 199 3.24 -18.22 -12.17
C VAL A 199 4.01 -19.30 -11.42
N ALA A 200 3.39 -20.43 -11.08
CA ALA A 200 4.05 -21.57 -10.45
C ALA A 200 5.24 -22.08 -11.28
N ALA A 201 5.08 -22.21 -12.60
CA ALA A 201 6.15 -22.63 -13.50
C ALA A 201 7.32 -21.62 -13.54
N LEU A 202 7.03 -20.30 -13.55
CA LEU A 202 8.06 -19.25 -13.50
C LEU A 202 8.84 -19.26 -12.19
N VAL A 203 8.18 -19.53 -11.07
CA VAL A 203 8.81 -19.51 -9.72
C VAL A 203 9.55 -20.80 -9.41
N ALA A 204 9.14 -21.94 -10.00
CA ALA A 204 9.68 -23.25 -9.67
C ALA A 204 11.22 -23.38 -9.79
N PRO A 205 11.92 -22.85 -10.82
CA PRO A 205 13.39 -22.90 -10.88
C PRO A 205 14.06 -22.16 -9.71
N TRP A 206 13.53 -21.00 -9.34
CA TRP A 206 14.06 -20.18 -8.25
C TRP A 206 13.83 -20.85 -6.88
N ARG A 207 12.67 -21.47 -6.67
CA ARG A 207 12.40 -22.26 -5.46
C ARG A 207 13.38 -23.43 -5.33
N ARG A 208 13.65 -24.16 -6.42
CA ARG A 208 14.66 -25.24 -6.41
C ARG A 208 16.05 -24.71 -6.09
N ALA A 209 16.48 -23.62 -6.72
CA ALA A 209 17.77 -22.99 -6.44
C ALA A 209 17.90 -22.54 -4.99
N ALA A 210 16.86 -21.91 -4.44
CA ALA A 210 16.83 -21.49 -3.04
C ALA A 210 16.87 -22.70 -2.08
N ALA A 211 16.15 -23.77 -2.38
CA ALA A 211 16.17 -24.99 -1.58
C ALA A 211 17.56 -25.65 -1.59
N ALA A 212 18.22 -25.72 -2.74
CA ALA A 212 19.59 -26.23 -2.86
C ALA A 212 20.58 -25.42 -2.01
N ARG A 213 20.49 -24.07 -2.06
CA ARG A 213 21.31 -23.19 -1.23
C ARG A 213 21.07 -23.36 0.27
N ARG A 214 19.82 -23.55 0.69
CA ARG A 214 19.48 -23.81 2.10
C ARG A 214 20.00 -25.16 2.60
N ALA A 215 20.09 -26.14 1.72
CA ALA A 215 20.61 -27.46 2.05
C ALA A 215 22.15 -27.53 2.05
N GLU A 216 22.83 -26.48 1.58
CA GLU A 216 24.30 -26.41 1.56
C GLU A 216 24.85 -26.36 2.99
N ARG A 217 25.74 -27.33 3.31
CA ARG A 217 26.39 -27.36 4.63
C ARG A 217 27.45 -26.27 4.68
N LEU A 218 27.35 -25.38 5.64
CA LEU A 218 28.29 -24.27 5.83
C LEU A 218 29.66 -24.71 6.39
N GLY A 219 29.82 -25.97 6.78
CA GLY A 219 31.10 -26.52 7.32
C GLY A 219 31.46 -25.93 8.69
N VAL A 220 30.55 -25.24 9.36
CA VAL A 220 30.79 -24.70 10.72
C VAL A 220 30.22 -25.66 11.72
N GLN A 221 31.07 -26.15 12.65
CA GLN A 221 30.60 -26.84 13.86
C GLN A 221 30.15 -25.76 14.86
N VAL A 222 28.91 -25.85 15.31
CA VAL A 222 28.34 -25.04 16.42
C VAL A 222 28.48 -25.84 17.71
#